data_7d8bd872f4ad28824c2876f8083457d9
#
_entry.id   7d8bd872f4ad28824c2876f8083457d9
#
_cell.length_a   1.000
_cell.length_b   1.000
_cell.length_c   1.000
_cell.angle_alpha   90.00
_cell.angle_beta   90.00
_cell.angle_gamma   90.00
#
_symmetry.space_group_name_H-M   'P 1'
#
loop_
_entity.id
_entity.type
_entity.pdbx_description
1 polymer ?
#
loop_
_entity_poly.entity_id
_entity_poly.type
_entity_poly.pdbx_seq_one_letter_code
_entity_poly.pdbx_strand_id
1 'polypeptide(L)'
;QCLESVQSWSREHNHTWRFIDDDLFDLVPGWYMDKTGKGPIAADYARLVLLKNALSSEEVDQVIWLDADIFVLDNAMQISSGKSCAFGQEVWVQEEQGVMKARKNIHNAVCLFKQQCVVLPFLIETVASIIKRADPDRIAPQMVGPKLLSALHSLYDFNLLPQVGAISQEVAADIQSGQGPALNL
;
A
#
# COMPACT_ATOMS: atom_id res chain seq x y z
N GLN A 1 -16.64 3.17 -9.05
CA GLN A 1 -16.98 3.19 -7.62
C GLN A 1 -15.76 3.44 -6.73
N CYS A 2 -14.69 2.61 -6.77
CA CYS A 2 -13.50 2.82 -5.94
C CYS A 2 -12.85 4.19 -6.21
N LEU A 3 -12.52 4.51 -7.45
CA LEU A 3 -11.92 5.79 -7.82
C LEU A 3 -12.82 7.00 -7.45
N GLU A 4 -14.13 6.87 -7.61
CA GLU A 4 -15.08 7.92 -7.24
C GLU A 4 -15.12 8.15 -5.73
N SER A 5 -15.06 7.07 -4.91
CA SER A 5 -15.02 7.18 -3.45
C SER A 5 -13.75 7.88 -2.98
N VAL A 6 -12.59 7.53 -3.55
CA VAL A 6 -11.31 8.19 -3.25
C VAL A 6 -11.34 9.65 -3.68
N GLN A 7 -11.89 9.97 -4.86
CA GLN A 7 -12.00 11.34 -5.34
C GLN A 7 -12.93 12.19 -4.46
N SER A 8 -14.04 11.62 -3.99
CA SER A 8 -14.95 12.29 -3.04
C SER A 8 -14.23 12.60 -1.72
N TRP A 9 -13.57 11.60 -1.16
CA TRP A 9 -12.78 11.73 0.06
C TRP A 9 -11.68 12.79 -0.08
N SER A 10 -10.94 12.79 -1.18
CA SER A 10 -9.87 13.76 -1.40
C SER A 10 -10.37 15.21 -1.44
N ARG A 11 -11.56 15.45 -2.01
CA ARG A 11 -12.19 16.79 -2.03
C ARG A 11 -12.57 17.25 -0.63
N GLU A 12 -13.16 16.38 0.20
CA GLU A 12 -13.57 16.71 1.56
C GLU A 12 -12.38 17.07 2.46
N HIS A 13 -11.21 16.46 2.19
CA HIS A 13 -9.98 16.73 2.92
C HIS A 13 -9.08 17.79 2.26
N ASN A 14 -9.55 18.47 1.19
CA ASN A 14 -8.77 19.45 0.43
C ASN A 14 -7.44 18.90 -0.10
N HIS A 15 -7.39 17.62 -0.46
CA HIS A 15 -6.24 17.02 -1.11
C HIS A 15 -6.29 17.22 -2.62
N THR A 16 -5.15 17.52 -3.23
CA THR A 16 -4.98 17.44 -4.68
C THR A 16 -4.96 15.97 -5.09
N TRP A 17 -5.97 15.54 -5.85
CA TRP A 17 -6.09 14.17 -6.33
C TRP A 17 -5.56 14.02 -7.74
N ARG A 18 -4.80 12.95 -7.97
CA ARG A 18 -4.30 12.58 -9.29
C ARG A 18 -4.45 11.08 -9.51
N PHE A 19 -5.12 10.70 -10.58
CA PHE A 19 -5.14 9.32 -11.05
C PHE A 19 -3.87 9.03 -11.86
N ILE A 20 -3.26 7.89 -11.58
CA ILE A 20 -2.08 7.37 -12.29
C ILE A 20 -2.47 6.03 -12.89
N ASP A 21 -2.30 5.92 -14.18
CA ASP A 21 -2.53 4.70 -14.94
C ASP A 21 -1.22 3.96 -15.26
N ASP A 22 -1.17 3.33 -16.42
CA ASP A 22 -0.01 2.57 -16.88
C ASP A 22 1.27 3.40 -17.05
N ASP A 23 1.20 4.74 -17.14
CA ASP A 23 2.35 5.65 -17.17
C ASP A 23 3.20 5.50 -15.89
N LEU A 24 2.63 4.92 -14.83
CA LEU A 24 3.37 4.54 -13.62
C LEU A 24 4.63 3.73 -13.95
N PHE A 25 4.54 2.82 -14.92
CA PHE A 25 5.63 1.93 -15.28
C PHE A 25 6.79 2.61 -16.02
N ASP A 26 6.61 3.82 -16.55
CA ASP A 26 7.67 4.62 -17.15
C ASP A 26 8.74 5.05 -16.14
N LEU A 27 8.41 4.98 -14.85
CA LEU A 27 9.34 5.24 -13.76
C LEU A 27 10.24 4.04 -13.41
N VAL A 28 10.01 2.88 -14.02
CA VAL A 28 10.77 1.66 -13.75
C VAL A 28 11.97 1.58 -14.68
N PRO A 29 13.21 1.43 -14.15
CA PRO A 29 14.39 1.25 -15.01
C PRO A 29 14.28 -0.01 -15.88
N GLY A 30 14.78 0.05 -17.12
CA GLY A 30 14.72 -1.06 -18.07
C GLY A 30 15.21 -2.38 -17.49
N TRP A 31 16.38 -2.39 -16.83
CA TRP A 31 16.93 -3.60 -16.20
C TRP A 31 16.04 -4.22 -15.13
N TYR A 32 15.26 -3.37 -14.43
CA TYR A 32 14.29 -3.82 -13.40
C TYR A 32 13.09 -4.46 -14.09
N MET A 33 12.57 -3.79 -15.12
CA MET A 33 11.45 -4.28 -15.94
C MET A 33 11.79 -5.61 -16.63
N ASP A 34 13.02 -5.76 -17.14
CA ASP A 34 13.51 -6.99 -17.79
C ASP A 34 13.47 -8.20 -16.81
N LYS A 35 13.68 -7.95 -15.52
CA LYS A 35 13.66 -8.99 -14.48
C LYS A 35 12.26 -9.30 -13.92
N THR A 36 11.38 -8.32 -13.84
CA THR A 36 10.11 -8.44 -13.10
C THR A 36 8.89 -8.49 -14.00
N GLY A 37 9.03 -8.02 -15.24
CA GLY A 37 7.90 -7.75 -16.12
C GLY A 37 7.02 -6.60 -15.59
N LYS A 38 5.96 -6.30 -16.34
CA LYS A 38 4.93 -5.32 -15.96
C LYS A 38 3.94 -6.00 -15.01
N GLY A 39 4.12 -5.81 -13.71
CA GLY A 39 3.31 -6.47 -12.69
C GLY A 39 3.49 -5.86 -11.28
N PRO A 40 3.02 -6.53 -10.23
CA PRO A 40 3.00 -6.00 -8.86
C PRO A 40 4.37 -5.51 -8.37
N ILE A 41 5.43 -6.25 -8.66
CA ILE A 41 6.80 -5.89 -8.23
C ILE A 41 7.29 -4.59 -8.88
N ALA A 42 7.00 -4.41 -10.17
CA ALA A 42 7.33 -3.17 -10.88
C ALA A 42 6.47 -2.00 -10.37
N ALA A 43 5.18 -2.23 -10.10
CA ALA A 43 4.28 -1.24 -9.53
C ALA A 43 4.72 -0.82 -8.12
N ASP A 44 5.17 -1.75 -7.27
CA ASP A 44 5.71 -1.45 -5.93
C ASP A 44 6.92 -0.52 -5.97
N TYR A 45 7.83 -0.74 -6.93
CA TYR A 45 8.97 0.15 -7.13
C TYR A 45 8.55 1.52 -7.68
N ALA A 46 7.76 1.52 -8.75
CA ALA A 46 7.33 2.74 -9.44
C ALA A 46 6.55 3.68 -8.53
N ARG A 47 5.66 3.13 -7.69
CA ARG A 47 4.92 3.86 -6.66
C ARG A 47 5.85 4.64 -5.74
N LEU A 48 6.90 4.03 -5.22
CA LEU A 48 7.87 4.69 -4.34
C LEU A 48 8.60 5.84 -5.05
N VAL A 49 9.01 5.62 -6.30
CA VAL A 49 9.66 6.65 -7.13
C VAL A 49 8.71 7.81 -7.40
N LEU A 50 7.46 7.51 -7.76
CA LEU A 50 6.43 8.54 -7.99
C LEU A 50 6.23 9.42 -6.75
N LEU A 51 6.07 8.80 -5.59
CA LEU A 51 5.85 9.51 -4.33
C LEU A 51 7.06 10.37 -3.94
N LYS A 52 8.28 9.86 -4.16
CA LYS A 52 9.50 10.64 -3.97
C LYS A 52 9.55 11.86 -4.89
N ASN A 53 9.20 11.67 -6.17
CA ASN A 53 9.18 12.78 -7.15
C ASN A 53 8.12 13.84 -6.76
N ALA A 54 6.96 13.42 -6.28
CA ALA A 54 5.92 14.36 -5.82
C ALA A 54 6.39 15.18 -4.60
N LEU A 55 7.10 14.56 -3.65
CA LEU A 55 7.67 15.23 -2.49
C LEU A 55 8.89 16.13 -2.80
N SER A 56 9.38 16.13 -4.04
CA SER A 56 10.47 17.02 -4.43
C SER A 56 10.01 18.47 -4.65
N SER A 57 8.69 18.72 -4.73
CA SER A 57 8.12 20.05 -4.72
C SER A 57 8.05 20.60 -3.31
N GLU A 58 8.51 21.84 -3.09
CA GLU A 58 8.42 22.52 -1.80
C GLU A 58 6.97 22.82 -1.36
N GLU A 59 6.03 22.78 -2.30
CA GLU A 59 4.61 23.00 -2.06
C GLU A 59 3.88 21.76 -1.51
N VAL A 60 4.56 20.60 -1.48
CA VAL A 60 3.96 19.32 -1.09
C VAL A 60 4.54 18.83 0.22
N ASP A 61 3.80 19.00 1.31
CA ASP A 61 4.22 18.55 2.65
C ASP A 61 4.13 17.04 2.84
N GLN A 62 3.15 16.42 2.20
CA GLN A 62 2.91 14.98 2.29
C GLN A 62 2.23 14.43 1.05
N VAL A 63 2.44 13.16 0.80
CA VAL A 63 1.77 12.40 -0.26
C VAL A 63 1.10 11.16 0.33
N ILE A 64 -0.07 10.82 -0.22
CA ILE A 64 -0.81 9.62 0.14
C ILE A 64 -1.02 8.82 -1.14
N TRP A 65 -0.61 7.57 -1.13
CA TRP A 65 -0.93 6.61 -2.17
C TRP A 65 -2.14 5.77 -1.75
N LEU A 66 -3.02 5.55 -2.70
CA LEU A 66 -4.17 4.65 -2.58
C LEU A 66 -4.22 3.79 -3.84
N ASP A 67 -4.22 2.47 -3.71
CA ASP A 67 -4.39 1.58 -4.86
C ASP A 67 -5.78 1.79 -5.48
N ALA A 68 -5.91 1.51 -6.78
CA ALA A 68 -7.11 1.81 -7.55
C ALA A 68 -8.35 1.00 -7.12
N ASP A 69 -8.17 -0.07 -6.37
CA ASP A 69 -9.21 -0.93 -5.80
C ASP A 69 -9.59 -0.56 -4.35
N ILE A 70 -9.00 0.48 -3.79
CA ILE A 70 -9.39 1.02 -2.48
C ILE A 70 -10.79 1.66 -2.58
N PHE A 71 -11.67 1.25 -1.68
CA PHE A 71 -12.99 1.86 -1.51
C PHE A 71 -13.07 2.58 -0.16
N VAL A 72 -13.36 3.88 -0.19
CA VAL A 72 -13.55 4.69 1.01
C VAL A 72 -14.99 4.54 1.48
N LEU A 73 -15.16 3.98 2.67
CA LEU A 73 -16.47 3.75 3.29
C LEU A 73 -16.97 4.99 4.06
N ASP A 74 -16.06 5.75 4.64
CA ASP A 74 -16.36 6.94 5.43
C ASP A 74 -15.47 8.11 4.96
N ASN A 75 -16.09 9.08 4.35
CA ASN A 75 -15.39 10.28 3.88
C ASN A 75 -14.82 11.15 5.03
N ALA A 76 -15.34 11.01 6.26
CA ALA A 76 -14.79 11.73 7.41
C ALA A 76 -13.47 11.10 7.92
N MET A 77 -13.13 9.88 7.48
CA MET A 77 -11.90 9.19 7.86
C MET A 77 -10.66 10.02 7.48
N GLN A 78 -9.72 10.15 8.41
CA GLN A 78 -8.46 10.84 8.18
C GLN A 78 -7.32 9.85 8.02
N ILE A 79 -6.52 10.04 6.96
CA ILE A 79 -5.22 9.38 6.80
C ILE A 79 -4.15 10.36 7.25
N SER A 80 -3.64 10.15 8.46
CA SER A 80 -2.63 11.02 9.07
C SER A 80 -1.60 10.20 9.84
N SER A 81 -0.43 10.78 10.07
CA SER A 81 0.65 10.12 10.82
C SER A 81 1.36 11.12 11.71
N GLY A 82 1.63 10.74 12.95
CA GLY A 82 2.56 11.44 13.84
C GLY A 82 4.04 11.26 13.43
N LYS A 83 4.34 10.28 12.55
CA LYS A 83 5.68 9.97 12.04
C LYS A 83 5.81 10.41 10.59
N SER A 84 7.02 10.31 10.04
CA SER A 84 7.32 10.71 8.66
C SER A 84 6.73 9.79 7.60
N CYS A 85 6.32 8.58 7.96
CA CYS A 85 5.58 7.68 7.08
C CYS A 85 4.60 6.79 7.85
N ALA A 86 3.62 6.27 7.11
CA ALA A 86 2.63 5.30 7.60
C ALA A 86 2.23 4.34 6.47
N PHE A 87 1.86 3.12 6.85
CA PHE A 87 1.40 2.07 5.93
C PHE A 87 0.10 1.46 6.41
N GLY A 88 -0.67 0.92 5.46
CA GLY A 88 -1.90 0.21 5.77
C GLY A 88 -1.64 -1.01 6.66
N GLN A 89 -2.55 -1.25 7.60
CA GLN A 89 -2.62 -2.49 8.34
C GLN A 89 -3.81 -3.28 7.81
N GLU A 90 -3.52 -4.42 7.20
CA GLU A 90 -4.53 -5.34 6.69
C GLU A 90 -4.85 -6.39 7.75
N VAL A 91 -6.14 -6.67 7.92
CA VAL A 91 -6.63 -7.82 8.70
C VAL A 91 -7.33 -8.77 7.74
N TRP A 92 -6.66 -9.86 7.38
CA TRP A 92 -7.20 -10.88 6.50
C TRP A 92 -7.86 -11.99 7.32
N VAL A 93 -9.15 -12.17 7.14
CA VAL A 93 -9.93 -13.22 7.82
C VAL A 93 -10.19 -14.37 6.86
N GLN A 94 -9.88 -15.58 7.27
CA GLN A 94 -10.14 -16.78 6.49
C GLN A 94 -10.39 -18.00 7.39
N GLU A 95 -11.12 -18.99 6.85
CA GLU A 95 -11.29 -20.27 7.53
C GLU A 95 -10.10 -21.19 7.23
N GLU A 96 -9.48 -21.71 8.30
CA GLU A 96 -8.43 -22.72 8.21
C GLU A 96 -8.78 -23.92 9.09
N GLN A 97 -8.97 -25.06 8.48
CA GLN A 97 -9.30 -26.33 9.18
C GLN A 97 -10.55 -26.22 10.08
N GLY A 98 -11.59 -25.54 9.59
CA GLY A 98 -12.83 -25.33 10.35
C GLY A 98 -12.78 -24.26 11.43
N VAL A 99 -11.69 -23.48 11.50
CA VAL A 99 -11.52 -22.39 12.46
C VAL A 99 -11.28 -21.08 11.73
N MET A 100 -12.07 -20.05 12.05
CA MET A 100 -11.83 -18.71 11.55
C MET A 100 -10.59 -18.12 12.18
N LYS A 101 -9.69 -17.60 11.34
CA LYS A 101 -8.43 -16.95 11.76
C LYS A 101 -8.30 -15.58 11.15
N ALA A 102 -7.92 -14.62 11.95
CA ALA A 102 -7.52 -13.28 11.50
C ALA A 102 -5.99 -13.18 11.45
N ARG A 103 -5.46 -12.74 10.32
CA ARG A 103 -4.02 -12.48 10.12
C ARG A 103 -3.80 -11.00 9.88
N LYS A 104 -2.94 -10.40 10.69
CA LYS A 104 -2.54 -8.99 10.54
C LYS A 104 -1.28 -8.91 9.69
N ASN A 105 -1.33 -8.11 8.64
CA ASN A 105 -0.20 -7.85 7.75
C ASN A 105 0.01 -6.34 7.61
N ILE A 106 1.22 -5.95 7.24
CA ILE A 106 1.49 -4.59 6.77
C ILE A 106 1.30 -4.58 5.27
N HIS A 107 0.57 -3.60 4.78
CA HIS A 107 0.17 -3.51 3.39
C HIS A 107 0.56 -2.16 2.79
N ASN A 108 0.89 -2.13 1.51
CA ASN A 108 1.29 -0.92 0.80
C ASN A 108 0.25 -0.38 -0.18
N ALA A 109 -0.97 -0.93 -0.16
CA ALA A 109 -2.10 -0.39 -0.93
C ALA A 109 -2.49 1.02 -0.46
N VAL A 110 -2.22 1.33 0.82
CA VAL A 110 -2.34 2.68 1.37
C VAL A 110 -1.03 3.01 2.06
N CYS A 111 -0.37 4.08 1.63
CA CYS A 111 0.81 4.58 2.32
C CYS A 111 0.87 6.10 2.29
N LEU A 112 1.45 6.66 3.34
CA LEU A 112 1.67 8.09 3.51
C LEU A 112 3.16 8.34 3.72
N PHE A 113 3.69 9.36 3.03
CA PHE A 113 5.03 9.88 3.27
C PHE A 113 4.98 11.40 3.40
N LYS A 114 5.77 11.94 4.33
CA LYS A 114 5.97 13.38 4.51
C LYS A 114 7.30 13.83 3.90
N GLN A 115 7.45 15.12 3.67
CA GLN A 115 8.73 15.69 3.32
C GLN A 115 9.83 15.23 4.28
N GLN A 116 11.05 15.11 3.77
CA GLN A 116 12.23 14.68 4.52
C GLN A 116 12.14 13.26 5.14
N CYS A 117 11.19 12.44 4.70
CA CYS A 117 11.10 11.05 5.12
C CYS A 117 12.32 10.25 4.61
N VAL A 118 13.19 9.84 5.51
CA VAL A 118 14.40 9.05 5.17
C VAL A 118 14.07 7.61 4.77
N VAL A 119 12.90 7.12 5.15
CA VAL A 119 12.46 5.74 4.83
C VAL A 119 12.16 5.59 3.34
N LEU A 120 11.62 6.62 2.69
CA LEU A 120 11.24 6.52 1.28
C LEU A 120 12.43 6.28 0.34
N PRO A 121 13.50 7.09 0.35
CA PRO A 121 14.68 6.79 -0.46
C PRO A 121 15.35 5.48 -0.05
N PHE A 122 15.38 5.13 1.23
CA PHE A 122 15.89 3.85 1.70
C PHE A 122 15.10 2.67 1.10
N LEU A 123 13.77 2.74 1.06
CA LEU A 123 12.93 1.70 0.43
C LEU A 123 13.24 1.56 -1.06
N ILE A 124 13.36 2.66 -1.80
CA ILE A 124 13.67 2.64 -3.24
C ILE A 124 14.99 1.89 -3.49
N GLU A 125 16.05 2.25 -2.77
CA GLU A 125 17.37 1.63 -2.91
C GLU A 125 17.35 0.15 -2.47
N THR A 126 16.62 -0.16 -1.40
CA THR A 126 16.49 -1.53 -0.88
C THR A 126 15.77 -2.43 -1.88
N VAL A 127 14.62 -1.97 -2.40
CA VAL A 127 13.83 -2.69 -3.40
C VAL A 127 14.66 -2.92 -4.66
N ALA A 128 15.34 -1.89 -5.17
CA ALA A 128 16.24 -2.03 -6.32
C ALA A 128 17.36 -3.05 -6.07
N SER A 129 17.98 -3.01 -4.88
CA SER A 129 19.05 -3.93 -4.50
C SER A 129 18.58 -5.38 -4.37
N ILE A 130 17.38 -5.59 -3.81
CA ILE A 130 16.78 -6.93 -3.70
C ILE A 130 16.56 -7.50 -5.11
N ILE A 131 15.90 -6.76 -6.00
CA ILE A 131 15.60 -7.25 -7.34
C ILE A 131 16.86 -7.42 -8.17
N LYS A 132 17.86 -6.56 -8.03
CA LYS A 132 19.15 -6.71 -8.72
C LYS A 132 19.82 -8.05 -8.42
N ARG A 133 19.70 -8.54 -7.17
CA ARG A 133 20.32 -9.80 -6.69
C ARG A 133 19.41 -11.02 -6.84
N ALA A 134 18.09 -10.79 -6.98
CA ALA A 134 17.14 -11.88 -7.08
C ALA A 134 17.32 -12.70 -8.35
N ASP A 135 17.09 -14.01 -8.24
CA ASP A 135 16.88 -14.90 -9.35
C ASP A 135 15.50 -14.59 -9.96
N PRO A 136 15.39 -14.25 -11.27
CA PRO A 136 14.09 -13.92 -11.88
C PRO A 136 13.02 -14.98 -11.67
N ASP A 137 13.39 -16.26 -11.68
CA ASP A 137 12.47 -17.39 -11.52
C ASP A 137 11.94 -17.54 -10.07
N ARG A 138 12.49 -16.77 -9.11
CA ARG A 138 12.18 -16.85 -7.69
C ARG A 138 11.64 -15.54 -7.10
N ILE A 139 11.28 -14.58 -7.93
CA ILE A 139 10.71 -13.32 -7.49
C ILE A 139 9.23 -13.54 -7.10
N ALA A 140 8.95 -13.51 -5.79
CA ALA A 140 7.57 -13.63 -5.30
C ALA A 140 6.85 -12.28 -5.36
N PRO A 141 5.55 -12.22 -5.75
CA PRO A 141 4.80 -10.96 -5.91
C PRO A 141 4.79 -10.02 -4.70
N GLN A 142 4.93 -10.54 -3.49
CA GLN A 142 4.91 -9.75 -2.25
C GLN A 142 6.31 -9.45 -1.69
N MET A 143 7.37 -9.80 -2.43
CA MET A 143 8.76 -9.78 -1.93
C MET A 143 9.19 -8.37 -1.49
N VAL A 144 8.89 -7.35 -2.27
CA VAL A 144 9.35 -5.97 -2.07
C VAL A 144 8.27 -5.02 -1.52
N GLY A 145 7.04 -5.51 -1.40
CA GLY A 145 5.92 -4.82 -0.76
C GLY A 145 5.70 -5.32 0.67
N PRO A 146 4.61 -6.05 0.96
CA PRO A 146 4.20 -6.43 2.31
C PRO A 146 5.26 -7.17 3.13
N LYS A 147 6.04 -8.08 2.51
CA LYS A 147 7.08 -8.84 3.22
C LYS A 147 8.25 -7.97 3.65
N LEU A 148 8.70 -7.07 2.77
CA LEU A 148 9.77 -6.12 3.10
C LEU A 148 9.32 -5.15 4.20
N LEU A 149 8.10 -4.62 4.10
CA LEU A 149 7.55 -3.68 5.08
C LEU A 149 7.40 -4.34 6.45
N SER A 150 6.95 -5.58 6.52
CA SER A 150 6.83 -6.33 7.77
C SER A 150 8.22 -6.58 8.41
N ALA A 151 9.22 -6.91 7.61
CA ALA A 151 10.60 -7.05 8.11
C ALA A 151 11.17 -5.70 8.57
N LEU A 152 10.93 -4.63 7.82
CA LEU A 152 11.41 -3.29 8.17
C LEU A 152 10.75 -2.75 9.44
N HIS A 153 9.46 -3.04 9.67
CA HIS A 153 8.74 -2.58 10.86
C HIS A 153 9.34 -3.14 12.16
N SER A 154 9.99 -4.29 12.10
CA SER A 154 10.73 -4.86 13.24
C SER A 154 12.01 -4.08 13.57
N LEU A 155 12.52 -3.27 12.64
CA LEU A 155 13.76 -2.51 12.77
C LEU A 155 13.53 -1.00 12.88
N TYR A 156 12.48 -0.50 12.26
CA TYR A 156 12.14 0.92 12.19
C TYR A 156 10.66 1.12 12.51
N ASP A 157 10.40 1.93 13.53
CA ASP A 157 9.05 2.20 14.03
C ASP A 157 8.35 3.29 13.18
N PHE A 158 7.62 2.88 12.15
CA PHE A 158 6.68 3.73 11.40
C PHE A 158 5.22 3.50 11.87
N ASN A 159 4.33 4.42 11.54
CA ASN A 159 2.92 4.27 11.90
C ASN A 159 2.23 3.22 11.03
N LEU A 160 1.30 2.47 11.64
CA LEU A 160 0.33 1.66 10.93
C LEU A 160 -1.02 2.39 10.88
N LEU A 161 -1.76 2.17 9.81
CA LEU A 161 -3.09 2.72 9.56
C LEU A 161 -4.13 1.60 9.80
N PRO A 162 -4.65 1.45 11.02
CA PRO A 162 -5.53 0.33 11.37
C PRO A 162 -6.92 0.42 10.71
N GLN A 163 -7.27 1.60 10.18
CA GLN A 163 -8.53 1.83 9.45
C GLN A 163 -8.53 1.27 8.03
N VAL A 164 -7.41 0.72 7.56
CA VAL A 164 -7.31 0.05 6.25
C VAL A 164 -7.53 -1.44 6.45
N GLY A 165 -8.52 -2.00 5.75
CA GLY A 165 -8.84 -3.43 5.80
C GLY A 165 -8.87 -4.05 4.41
N ALA A 166 -8.58 -5.34 4.31
CA ALA A 166 -8.84 -6.12 3.12
C ALA A 166 -10.15 -6.89 3.30
N ILE A 167 -10.97 -6.93 2.26
CA ILE A 167 -12.20 -7.72 2.25
C ILE A 167 -11.84 -9.13 1.79
N SER A 168 -11.76 -10.08 2.73
CA SER A 168 -11.70 -11.51 2.41
C SER A 168 -13.07 -12.03 1.96
N GLN A 169 -13.07 -13.21 1.37
CA GLN A 169 -14.30 -13.83 0.88
C GLN A 169 -15.30 -14.07 2.03
N GLU A 170 -14.81 -14.49 3.19
CA GLU A 170 -15.59 -14.73 4.40
C GLU A 170 -16.17 -13.42 4.95
N VAL A 171 -15.38 -12.36 5.02
CA VAL A 171 -15.84 -11.03 5.44
C VAL A 171 -16.89 -10.50 4.47
N ALA A 172 -16.68 -10.65 3.16
CA ALA A 172 -17.65 -10.20 2.15
C ALA A 172 -19.00 -10.93 2.29
N ALA A 173 -18.99 -12.26 2.54
CA ALA A 173 -20.19 -13.06 2.77
C ALA A 173 -20.93 -12.62 4.05
N ASP A 174 -20.20 -12.37 5.14
CA ASP A 174 -20.79 -11.93 6.41
C ASP A 174 -21.35 -10.51 6.32
N ILE A 175 -20.70 -9.60 5.59
CA ILE A 175 -21.25 -8.26 5.31
C ILE A 175 -22.55 -8.38 4.51
N GLN A 176 -22.59 -9.24 3.50
CA GLN A 176 -23.78 -9.43 2.66
C GLN A 176 -24.95 -10.03 3.44
N SER A 177 -24.69 -10.95 4.38
CA SER A 177 -25.72 -11.56 5.23
C SER A 177 -26.10 -10.70 6.44
N GLY A 178 -25.30 -9.70 6.78
CA GLY A 178 -25.44 -8.84 7.97
C GLY A 178 -25.06 -9.53 9.28
N GLN A 179 -24.47 -10.74 9.23
CA GLN A 179 -24.06 -11.50 10.39
C GLN A 179 -23.00 -12.55 10.01
N GLY A 180 -22.19 -12.99 10.96
CA GLY A 180 -21.25 -14.07 10.79
C GLY A 180 -20.00 -13.93 11.67
N PRO A 181 -19.19 -15.00 11.78
CA PRO A 181 -18.03 -15.04 12.67
C PRO A 181 -16.88 -14.13 12.19
N ALA A 182 -16.74 -13.86 10.91
CA ALA A 182 -15.67 -13.03 10.37
C ALA A 182 -15.80 -11.55 10.77
N LEU A 183 -17.02 -11.07 11.04
CA LEU A 183 -17.28 -9.71 11.52
C LEU A 183 -16.94 -9.51 13.00
N ASN A 184 -16.65 -10.59 13.74
CA ASN A 184 -16.40 -10.55 15.19
C ASN A 184 -14.91 -10.82 15.54
N LEU A 185 -14.05 -10.88 14.56
CA LEU A 185 -12.61 -11.10 14.72
C LEU A 185 -11.82 -9.80 14.54
#